data_3fc5a1c246c4208ac6be2e84701b2f37
#
_entry.id   3fc5a1c246c4208ac6be2e84701b2f37
#
_cell.length_a   1.000
_cell.length_b   1.000
_cell.length_c   1.000
_cell.angle_alpha   90.00
_cell.angle_beta   90.00
_cell.angle_gamma   90.00
#
_symmetry.space_group_name_H-M   'P 1'
#
loop_
_entity.id
_entity.type
_entity.pdbx_description
1 polymer ?
#
loop_
_entity_poly.entity_id
_entity_poly.type
_entity_poly.pdbx_seq_one_letter_code
_entity_poly.pdbx_strand_id
1 'polypeptide(L)'
;RISFVVYDGYFESCSKVVNLVIDHYDGGCQAGKYLKELGHKKALCIADNFICMDKERIEGFRKAFEPGETLIWQIPDREKERLEFYQEKFSELLERKITAIFAVSDYYALEFMRFLQGKGIRIPEDMQIIGFDDNMASRESNPALTTIHQDAALRAKTAIECIEAMRDGKNCEAGIVLPVELIKRESTRKLLCQNL
;
A
#
# COMPACT_ATOMS: atom_id res chain seq x y z
N ARG A 1 -14.72 11.56 32.44
CA ARG A 1 -13.72 10.62 31.85
C ARG A 1 -13.98 10.58 30.34
N ILE A 2 -12.94 10.78 29.54
CA ILE A 2 -13.02 10.81 28.08
C ILE A 2 -12.59 9.45 27.55
N SER A 3 -13.38 8.86 26.64
CA SER A 3 -13.02 7.63 25.92
C SER A 3 -12.35 7.99 24.60
N PHE A 4 -11.34 7.21 24.19
CA PHE A 4 -10.58 7.46 22.98
C PHE A 4 -10.52 6.20 22.10
N VAL A 5 -10.66 6.41 20.80
CA VAL A 5 -10.27 5.43 19.78
C VAL A 5 -9.15 6.05 18.97
N VAL A 6 -8.04 5.32 18.82
CA VAL A 6 -6.86 5.76 18.07
C VAL A 6 -6.82 5.02 16.75
N TYR A 7 -6.77 5.76 15.64
CA TYR A 7 -6.58 5.21 14.32
C TYR A 7 -5.09 5.13 13.98
N ASP A 8 -4.69 3.99 13.43
CA ASP A 8 -3.34 3.78 12.89
C ASP A 8 -2.21 4.23 13.84
N GLY A 9 -2.42 4.00 15.14
CA GLY A 9 -1.48 4.33 16.19
C GLY A 9 -1.60 3.34 17.34
N TYR A 10 -0.56 3.25 18.16
CA TYR A 10 -0.51 2.38 19.32
C TYR A 10 -0.29 3.20 20.60
N PHE A 11 -1.19 3.01 21.57
CA PHE A 11 -0.99 3.46 22.93
C PHE A 11 -0.87 2.25 23.84
N GLU A 12 0.30 2.01 24.39
CA GLU A 12 0.63 0.77 25.11
C GLU A 12 0.07 0.69 26.55
N SER A 13 -0.41 1.77 27.14
CA SER A 13 -0.60 1.79 28.60
C SER A 13 -1.87 2.44 29.12
N CYS A 14 -2.94 2.54 28.34
CA CYS A 14 -4.17 3.15 28.83
C CYS A 14 -5.37 2.20 28.69
N SER A 15 -5.94 1.78 29.82
CA SER A 15 -7.12 0.88 29.89
C SER A 15 -8.43 1.45 29.29
N LYS A 16 -8.37 2.64 28.66
CA LYS A 16 -9.51 3.35 28.07
C LYS A 16 -9.24 3.82 26.65
N VAL A 17 -8.23 3.26 26.02
CA VAL A 17 -7.89 3.53 24.63
C VAL A 17 -8.10 2.24 23.84
N VAL A 18 -8.87 2.32 22.77
CA VAL A 18 -8.96 1.26 21.77
C VAL A 18 -8.11 1.67 20.59
N ASN A 19 -7.15 0.82 20.25
CA ASN A 19 -6.36 0.97 19.02
C ASN A 19 -7.11 0.29 17.90
N LEU A 20 -7.52 1.05 16.89
CA LEU A 20 -8.22 0.56 15.71
C LEU A 20 -7.30 0.71 14.50
N VAL A 21 -6.81 -0.40 13.99
CA VAL A 21 -5.89 -0.47 12.84
C VAL A 21 -6.46 -1.36 11.76
N ILE A 22 -5.91 -1.25 10.56
CA ILE A 22 -6.14 -2.23 9.49
C ILE A 22 -4.99 -3.24 9.47
N ASP A 23 -5.19 -4.38 8.80
CA ASP A 23 -4.12 -5.37 8.61
C ASP A 23 -3.13 -4.93 7.52
N HIS A 24 -2.17 -4.08 7.92
CA HIS A 24 -1.13 -3.56 7.02
C HIS A 24 -0.26 -4.68 6.44
N TYR A 25 0.08 -5.66 7.27
CA TYR A 25 0.90 -6.78 6.84
C TYR A 25 0.19 -7.65 5.79
N ASP A 26 -1.06 -8.00 6.04
CA ASP A 26 -1.86 -8.78 5.08
C ASP A 26 -2.08 -8.00 3.78
N GLY A 27 -2.32 -6.69 3.84
CA GLY A 27 -2.40 -5.85 2.63
C GLY A 27 -1.14 -5.93 1.78
N GLY A 28 0.03 -5.85 2.40
CA GLY A 28 1.30 -6.10 1.73
C GLY A 28 1.40 -7.51 1.13
N CYS A 29 0.98 -8.53 1.90
CA CYS A 29 0.95 -9.92 1.43
C CYS A 29 0.06 -10.10 0.19
N GLN A 30 -1.12 -9.53 0.18
CA GLN A 30 -2.05 -9.60 -0.97
C GLN A 30 -1.41 -8.99 -2.22
N ALA A 31 -0.78 -7.82 -2.12
CA ALA A 31 -0.08 -7.17 -3.23
C ALA A 31 1.10 -8.02 -3.75
N GLY A 32 1.95 -8.53 -2.86
CA GLY A 32 3.10 -9.35 -3.23
C GLY A 32 2.71 -10.67 -3.86
N LYS A 33 1.72 -11.36 -3.30
CA LYS A 33 1.16 -12.60 -3.84
C LYS A 33 0.60 -12.38 -5.24
N TYR A 34 -0.16 -11.31 -5.42
CA TYR A 34 -0.80 -11.03 -6.70
C TYR A 34 0.24 -10.72 -7.80
N LEU A 35 1.24 -9.87 -7.55
CA LEU A 35 2.30 -9.63 -8.54
C LEU A 35 3.11 -10.89 -8.86
N LYS A 36 3.34 -11.76 -7.88
CA LYS A 36 3.96 -13.07 -8.11
C LYS A 36 3.09 -13.97 -9.01
N GLU A 37 1.79 -14.03 -8.77
CA GLU A 37 0.83 -14.80 -9.59
C GLU A 37 0.75 -14.27 -11.02
N LEU A 38 0.93 -12.96 -11.23
CA LEU A 38 1.03 -12.36 -12.56
C LEU A 38 2.33 -12.73 -13.29
N GLY A 39 3.31 -13.31 -12.61
CA GLY A 39 4.57 -13.81 -13.18
C GLY A 39 5.77 -12.89 -12.99
N HIS A 40 5.62 -11.78 -12.26
CA HIS A 40 6.74 -10.89 -11.96
C HIS A 40 7.80 -11.59 -11.11
N LYS A 41 9.08 -11.27 -11.39
CA LYS A 41 10.24 -11.81 -10.67
C LYS A 41 11.02 -10.75 -9.92
N LYS A 42 10.84 -9.49 -10.31
CA LYS A 42 11.50 -8.34 -9.71
C LYS A 42 10.50 -7.21 -9.52
N ALA A 43 10.48 -6.67 -8.31
CA ALA A 43 9.59 -5.58 -7.94
C ALA A 43 10.34 -4.46 -7.21
N LEU A 44 9.80 -3.26 -7.31
CA LEU A 44 10.17 -2.11 -6.50
C LEU A 44 9.09 -1.86 -5.46
N CYS A 45 9.48 -1.68 -4.19
CA CYS A 45 8.65 -1.07 -3.16
C CYS A 45 9.03 0.39 -2.98
N ILE A 46 8.03 1.28 -2.90
CA ILE A 46 8.20 2.72 -2.68
C ILE A 46 7.52 3.11 -1.37
N ALA A 47 8.28 3.74 -0.45
CA ALA A 47 7.77 4.29 0.81
C ALA A 47 8.54 5.56 1.18
N ASP A 48 7.91 6.50 1.86
CA ASP A 48 8.57 7.69 2.41
C ASP A 48 9.32 7.39 3.72
N ASN A 49 8.85 6.41 4.47
CA ASN A 49 9.50 5.97 5.69
C ASN A 49 9.47 4.42 5.83
N PHE A 50 10.16 3.88 6.84
CA PHE A 50 10.19 2.45 7.16
C PHE A 50 9.80 2.19 8.62
N ILE A 51 8.87 2.97 9.13
CA ILE A 51 8.37 2.85 10.50
C ILE A 51 6.88 2.44 10.49
N CYS A 52 6.44 1.85 11.59
CA CYS A 52 5.04 1.49 11.81
C CYS A 52 4.40 0.77 10.61
N MET A 53 3.35 1.35 10.07
CA MET A 53 2.48 0.78 9.05
C MET A 53 3.17 0.48 7.72
N ASP A 54 4.05 1.38 7.26
CA ASP A 54 4.76 1.20 5.99
C ASP A 54 5.74 0.03 6.06
N LYS A 55 6.39 -0.13 7.22
CA LYS A 55 7.24 -1.29 7.48
C LYS A 55 6.44 -2.60 7.38
N GLU A 56 5.27 -2.67 8.00
CA GLU A 56 4.40 -3.85 7.95
C GLU A 56 3.96 -4.16 6.51
N ARG A 57 3.55 -3.13 5.73
CA ARG A 57 3.17 -3.27 4.31
C ARG A 57 4.32 -3.83 3.47
N ILE A 58 5.54 -3.29 3.65
CA ILE A 58 6.74 -3.74 2.93
C ILE A 58 7.14 -5.16 3.35
N GLU A 59 7.13 -5.49 4.64
CA GLU A 59 7.48 -6.82 5.14
C GLU A 59 6.50 -7.87 4.62
N GLY A 60 5.20 -7.61 4.66
CA GLY A 60 4.16 -8.47 4.10
C GLY A 60 4.35 -8.68 2.59
N PHE A 61 4.59 -7.59 1.84
CA PHE A 61 4.87 -7.67 0.41
C PHE A 61 6.08 -8.55 0.11
N ARG A 62 7.21 -8.29 0.73
CA ARG A 62 8.45 -9.04 0.52
C ARG A 62 8.26 -10.52 0.79
N LYS A 63 7.64 -10.85 1.92
CA LYS A 63 7.40 -12.25 2.32
C LYS A 63 6.54 -12.99 1.30
N ALA A 64 5.46 -12.38 0.83
CA ALA A 64 4.56 -13.01 -0.13
C ALA A 64 5.13 -13.05 -1.56
N PHE A 65 6.00 -12.09 -1.92
CA PHE A 65 6.64 -12.04 -3.23
C PHE A 65 7.81 -13.04 -3.39
N GLU A 66 8.37 -13.57 -2.30
CA GLU A 66 9.43 -14.60 -2.36
C GLU A 66 9.05 -15.74 -3.32
N PRO A 67 9.98 -16.27 -4.13
CA PRO A 67 11.42 -15.97 -4.20
C PRO A 67 11.79 -14.79 -5.13
N GLY A 68 10.86 -13.92 -5.48
CA GLY A 68 11.13 -12.73 -6.28
C GLY A 68 12.05 -11.74 -5.56
N GLU A 69 12.83 -10.99 -6.35
CA GLU A 69 13.71 -9.94 -5.85
C GLU A 69 12.91 -8.67 -5.60
N THR A 70 13.07 -8.04 -4.42
CA THR A 70 12.45 -6.77 -4.07
C THR A 70 13.51 -5.70 -3.85
N LEU A 71 13.50 -4.68 -4.69
CA LEU A 71 14.21 -3.41 -4.47
C LEU A 71 13.33 -2.51 -3.60
N ILE A 72 13.91 -1.76 -2.68
CA ILE A 72 13.17 -0.83 -1.83
C ILE A 72 13.75 0.57 -1.99
N TRP A 73 12.89 1.53 -2.29
CA TRP A 73 13.24 2.94 -2.30
C TRP A 73 12.56 3.66 -1.14
N GLN A 74 13.36 4.30 -0.32
CA GLN A 74 12.89 5.33 0.57
C GLN A 74 12.91 6.65 -0.19
N ILE A 75 11.73 7.23 -0.38
CA ILE A 75 11.57 8.46 -1.14
C ILE A 75 11.52 9.68 -0.22
N PRO A 76 11.96 10.86 -0.66
CA PRO A 76 11.86 12.09 0.12
C PRO A 76 10.42 12.50 0.43
N ASP A 77 10.19 13.22 1.53
CA ASP A 77 8.87 13.70 1.94
C ASP A 77 8.31 14.78 1.00
N ARG A 78 9.19 15.62 0.43
CA ARG A 78 8.78 16.73 -0.41
C ARG A 78 8.63 16.33 -1.87
N GLU A 79 7.51 16.68 -2.50
CA GLU A 79 7.21 16.33 -3.89
C GLU A 79 8.33 16.69 -4.88
N LYS A 80 8.89 17.91 -4.78
CA LYS A 80 9.98 18.33 -5.65
C LYS A 80 11.21 17.43 -5.52
N GLU A 81 11.59 17.11 -4.29
CA GLU A 81 12.72 16.23 -4.01
C GLU A 81 12.47 14.79 -4.49
N ARG A 82 11.20 14.32 -4.41
CA ARG A 82 10.82 13.00 -4.97
C ARG A 82 10.96 12.94 -6.48
N LEU A 83 10.54 13.99 -7.19
CA LEU A 83 10.67 14.03 -8.65
C LEU A 83 12.14 14.03 -9.09
N GLU A 84 13.01 14.76 -8.38
CA GLU A 84 14.46 14.73 -8.59
C GLU A 84 15.01 13.32 -8.30
N PHE A 85 14.62 12.71 -7.18
CA PHE A 85 15.01 11.35 -6.81
C PHE A 85 14.58 10.31 -7.87
N TYR A 86 13.34 10.38 -8.36
CA TYR A 86 12.86 9.49 -9.42
C TYR A 86 13.66 9.65 -10.69
N GLN A 87 14.04 10.90 -11.05
CA GLN A 87 14.84 11.17 -12.21
C GLN A 87 16.24 10.57 -12.09
N GLU A 88 16.89 10.68 -10.95
CA GLU A 88 18.22 10.12 -10.68
C GLU A 88 18.19 8.58 -10.67
N LYS A 89 17.14 7.99 -10.11
CA LYS A 89 17.01 6.55 -9.92
C LYS A 89 16.39 5.81 -11.11
N PHE A 90 15.91 6.51 -12.13
CA PHE A 90 15.18 5.90 -13.23
C PHE A 90 16.01 4.85 -14.00
N SER A 91 17.29 5.12 -14.27
CA SER A 91 18.18 4.18 -14.95
C SER A 91 18.34 2.87 -14.18
N GLU A 92 18.39 2.92 -12.84
CA GLU A 92 18.48 1.73 -11.99
C GLU A 92 17.30 0.77 -12.20
N LEU A 93 16.08 1.28 -12.41
CA LEU A 93 14.90 0.44 -12.68
C LEU A 93 15.08 -0.37 -13.97
N LEU A 94 15.55 0.29 -15.01
CA LEU A 94 15.71 -0.33 -16.33
C LEU A 94 16.84 -1.36 -16.30
N GLU A 95 17.98 -1.02 -15.71
CA GLU A 95 19.15 -1.91 -15.56
C GLU A 95 18.80 -3.17 -14.76
N ARG A 96 18.04 -3.00 -13.68
CA ARG A 96 17.56 -4.12 -12.85
C ARG A 96 16.42 -4.90 -13.48
N LYS A 97 15.82 -4.40 -14.57
CA LYS A 97 14.66 -4.98 -15.24
C LYS A 97 13.47 -5.13 -14.28
N ILE A 98 13.18 -4.09 -13.53
CA ILE A 98 12.00 -4.02 -12.67
C ILE A 98 10.77 -3.89 -13.56
N THR A 99 9.76 -4.73 -13.32
CA THR A 99 8.50 -4.74 -14.08
C THR A 99 7.25 -4.59 -13.21
N ALA A 100 7.43 -4.59 -11.89
CA ALA A 100 6.36 -4.48 -10.92
C ALA A 100 6.72 -3.46 -9.83
N ILE A 101 5.72 -2.72 -9.38
CA ILE A 101 5.88 -1.68 -8.36
C ILE A 101 4.77 -1.82 -7.33
N PHE A 102 5.14 -1.79 -6.08
CA PHE A 102 4.23 -1.64 -4.95
C PHE A 102 4.57 -0.34 -4.23
N ALA A 103 3.63 0.59 -4.20
CA ALA A 103 3.74 1.80 -3.40
C ALA A 103 2.87 1.68 -2.15
N VAL A 104 3.41 2.08 -1.00
CA VAL A 104 2.72 1.95 0.29
C VAL A 104 1.48 2.85 0.41
N SER A 105 1.25 3.76 -0.54
CA SER A 105 0.01 4.53 -0.65
C SER A 105 -0.35 4.80 -2.11
N ASP A 106 -1.63 5.05 -2.37
CA ASP A 106 -2.12 5.46 -3.70
C ASP A 106 -1.51 6.79 -4.14
N TYR A 107 -1.21 7.68 -3.19
CA TYR A 107 -0.60 8.97 -3.49
C TYR A 107 0.75 8.78 -4.20
N TYR A 108 1.64 7.97 -3.62
CA TYR A 108 2.95 7.69 -4.22
C TYR A 108 2.84 6.83 -5.48
N ALA A 109 1.88 5.89 -5.51
CA ALA A 109 1.62 5.08 -6.70
C ALA A 109 1.25 5.95 -7.92
N LEU A 110 0.31 6.88 -7.74
CA LEU A 110 -0.18 7.76 -8.80
C LEU A 110 0.87 8.80 -9.24
N GLU A 111 1.61 9.36 -8.30
CA GLU A 111 2.72 10.28 -8.60
C GLU A 111 3.79 9.57 -9.44
N PHE A 112 4.20 8.37 -9.02
CA PHE A 112 5.22 7.61 -9.73
C PHE A 112 4.72 7.08 -11.07
N MET A 113 3.45 6.66 -11.17
CA MET A 113 2.81 6.27 -12.42
C MET A 113 2.86 7.40 -13.44
N ARG A 114 2.52 8.63 -13.03
CA ARG A 114 2.60 9.82 -13.89
C ARG A 114 4.04 10.10 -14.33
N PHE A 115 5.01 9.98 -13.43
CA PHE A 115 6.42 10.12 -13.76
C PHE A 115 6.85 9.10 -14.83
N LEU A 116 6.52 7.82 -14.67
CA LEU A 116 6.84 6.76 -15.62
C LEU A 116 6.20 6.97 -16.99
N GLN A 117 4.92 7.36 -17.02
CA GLN A 117 4.22 7.70 -18.27
C GLN A 117 4.89 8.88 -18.97
N GLY A 118 5.34 9.90 -18.23
CA GLY A 118 6.15 11.01 -18.76
C GLY A 118 7.50 10.58 -19.36
N LYS A 119 8.02 9.42 -18.98
CA LYS A 119 9.21 8.78 -19.57
C LYS A 119 8.88 7.83 -20.73
N GLY A 120 7.64 7.72 -21.14
CA GLY A 120 7.19 6.84 -22.20
C GLY A 120 6.98 5.38 -21.76
N ILE A 121 7.03 5.08 -20.48
CA ILE A 121 6.73 3.74 -19.93
C ILE A 121 5.22 3.55 -19.93
N ARG A 122 4.76 2.49 -20.55
CA ARG A 122 3.33 2.14 -20.63
C ARG A 122 2.94 1.33 -19.39
N ILE A 123 1.83 1.71 -18.78
CA ILE A 123 1.23 0.99 -17.67
C ILE A 123 -0.13 0.45 -18.16
N PRO A 124 -0.37 -0.85 -18.11
CA PRO A 124 0.39 -1.92 -17.46
C PRO A 124 1.39 -2.67 -18.37
N GLU A 125 1.65 -2.21 -19.60
CA GLU A 125 2.37 -2.98 -20.64
C GLU A 125 3.82 -3.24 -20.28
N ASP A 126 4.54 -2.19 -19.89
CA ASP A 126 5.98 -2.23 -19.64
C ASP A 126 6.27 -2.40 -18.14
N MET A 127 5.45 -1.75 -17.29
CA MET A 127 5.49 -1.87 -15.83
C MET A 127 4.07 -1.93 -15.26
N GLN A 128 3.93 -2.58 -14.11
CA GLN A 128 2.65 -2.70 -13.40
C GLN A 128 2.77 -2.09 -12.00
N ILE A 129 1.69 -1.44 -11.54
CA ILE A 129 1.72 -0.69 -10.28
C ILE A 129 0.53 -1.09 -9.41
N ILE A 130 0.81 -1.30 -8.12
CA ILE A 130 -0.18 -1.48 -7.06
C ILE A 130 0.03 -0.38 -6.01
N GLY A 131 -1.06 0.25 -5.60
CA GLY A 131 -1.12 1.20 -4.50
C GLY A 131 -1.70 0.62 -3.21
N PHE A 132 -2.03 1.52 -2.29
CA PHE A 132 -2.68 1.19 -1.03
C PHE A 132 -3.58 2.38 -0.66
N ASP A 133 -4.82 2.17 -0.24
CA ASP A 133 -5.86 3.04 0.33
C ASP A 133 -7.20 2.97 -0.40
N ASP A 134 -7.23 2.73 -1.72
CA ASP A 134 -8.42 2.77 -2.59
C ASP A 134 -9.13 4.13 -2.54
N ASN A 135 -8.38 5.21 -2.65
CA ASN A 135 -8.94 6.56 -2.69
C ASN A 135 -9.63 6.86 -4.06
N MET A 136 -10.36 7.99 -4.13
CA MET A 136 -11.08 8.36 -5.35
C MET A 136 -10.14 8.57 -6.55
N ALA A 137 -8.97 9.16 -6.33
CA ALA A 137 -8.01 9.41 -7.40
C ALA A 137 -7.48 8.11 -8.04
N SER A 138 -7.36 7.01 -7.26
CA SER A 138 -6.94 5.70 -7.77
C SER A 138 -7.98 5.09 -8.72
N ARG A 139 -9.25 5.38 -8.52
CA ARG A 139 -10.37 4.92 -9.38
C ARG A 139 -10.48 5.71 -10.67
N GLU A 140 -10.15 7.00 -10.61
CA GLU A 140 -10.29 7.96 -11.72
C GLU A 140 -9.00 8.11 -12.55
N SER A 141 -7.89 7.48 -12.11
CA SER A 141 -6.63 7.51 -12.84
C SER A 141 -6.71 6.75 -14.17
N ASN A 142 -5.79 7.06 -15.08
CA ASN A 142 -5.69 6.35 -16.36
C ASN A 142 -4.24 5.83 -16.56
N PRO A 143 -4.05 4.49 -16.50
CA PRO A 143 -5.03 3.44 -16.17
C PRO A 143 -5.52 3.54 -14.73
N ALA A 144 -6.72 3.00 -14.43
CA ALA A 144 -7.24 2.92 -13.08
C ALA A 144 -6.34 2.04 -12.20
N LEU A 145 -5.99 2.53 -11.00
CA LEU A 145 -4.98 1.92 -10.14
C LEU A 145 -5.51 0.70 -9.39
N THR A 146 -4.85 -0.44 -9.55
CA THR A 146 -4.97 -1.60 -8.65
C THR A 146 -4.43 -1.21 -7.28
N THR A 147 -5.18 -1.49 -6.22
CA THR A 147 -4.83 -0.99 -4.88
C THR A 147 -5.39 -1.88 -3.78
N ILE A 148 -4.90 -1.71 -2.55
CA ILE A 148 -5.45 -2.33 -1.35
C ILE A 148 -6.52 -1.40 -0.77
N HIS A 149 -7.75 -1.91 -0.69
CA HIS A 149 -8.90 -1.19 -0.14
C HIS A 149 -8.92 -1.22 1.38
N GLN A 150 -9.16 -0.07 1.98
CA GLN A 150 -9.48 0.12 3.40
C GLN A 150 -10.95 0.53 3.50
N ASP A 151 -11.76 -0.24 4.21
CA ASP A 151 -13.18 0.11 4.42
C ASP A 151 -13.31 1.24 5.46
N ALA A 152 -13.33 2.48 4.98
CA ALA A 152 -13.47 3.66 5.83
C ALA A 152 -14.83 3.69 6.57
N ALA A 153 -15.88 3.14 5.99
CA ALA A 153 -17.20 3.08 6.62
C ALA A 153 -17.19 2.08 7.78
N LEU A 154 -16.61 0.91 7.58
CA LEU A 154 -16.42 -0.08 8.64
C LEU A 154 -15.56 0.48 9.78
N ARG A 155 -14.44 1.16 9.43
CA ARG A 155 -13.58 1.83 10.43
C ARG A 155 -14.34 2.84 11.28
N ALA A 156 -15.11 3.73 10.63
CA ALA A 156 -15.89 4.75 11.32
C ALA A 156 -16.97 4.11 12.22
N LYS A 157 -17.70 3.11 11.70
CA LYS A 157 -18.71 2.37 12.46
C LYS A 157 -18.12 1.70 13.70
N THR A 158 -17.03 0.95 13.52
CA THR A 158 -16.35 0.26 14.63
C THR A 158 -15.86 1.23 15.69
N ALA A 159 -15.30 2.38 15.28
CA ALA A 159 -14.87 3.40 16.24
C ALA A 159 -16.03 3.97 17.08
N ILE A 160 -17.17 4.26 16.45
CA ILE A 160 -18.38 4.77 17.13
C ILE A 160 -18.88 3.72 18.11
N GLU A 161 -19.02 2.45 17.68
CA GLU A 161 -19.45 1.35 18.53
C GLU A 161 -18.54 1.17 19.75
N CYS A 162 -17.23 1.29 19.58
CA CYS A 162 -16.27 1.26 20.69
C CYS A 162 -16.47 2.43 21.67
N ILE A 163 -16.66 3.65 21.17
CA ILE A 163 -16.89 4.83 22.02
C ILE A 163 -18.20 4.69 22.82
N GLU A 164 -19.26 4.21 22.18
CA GLU A 164 -20.55 3.98 22.83
C GLU A 164 -20.45 2.90 23.89
N ALA A 165 -19.82 1.78 23.60
CA ALA A 165 -19.61 0.70 24.58
C ALA A 165 -18.78 1.17 25.77
N MET A 166 -17.72 1.93 25.57
CA MET A 166 -16.91 2.50 26.65
C MET A 166 -17.71 3.51 27.49
N ARG A 167 -18.59 4.31 26.88
CA ARG A 167 -19.48 5.25 27.57
C ARG A 167 -20.46 4.50 28.46
N ASP A 168 -20.98 3.37 27.98
CA ASP A 168 -21.92 2.52 28.71
C ASP A 168 -21.24 1.65 29.81
N GLY A 169 -19.93 1.81 30.00
CA GLY A 169 -19.14 1.04 30.99
C GLY A 169 -18.84 -0.40 30.56
N LYS A 170 -19.05 -0.75 29.28
CA LYS A 170 -18.72 -2.06 28.73
C LYS A 170 -17.23 -2.13 28.42
N ASN A 171 -16.67 -3.32 28.50
CA ASN A 171 -15.29 -3.57 28.05
C ASN A 171 -15.24 -3.65 26.53
N CYS A 172 -14.25 -2.95 25.94
CA CYS A 172 -13.86 -3.09 24.54
C CYS A 172 -12.51 -3.79 24.46
N GLU A 173 -12.27 -4.48 23.36
CA GLU A 173 -10.94 -5.00 23.07
C GLU A 173 -9.95 -3.83 22.93
N ALA A 174 -8.76 -3.97 23.49
CA ALA A 174 -7.75 -2.90 23.49
C ALA A 174 -7.15 -2.65 22.08
N GLY A 175 -7.23 -3.66 21.18
CA GLY A 175 -6.77 -3.55 19.81
C GLY A 175 -7.72 -4.28 18.87
N ILE A 176 -8.16 -3.58 17.83
CA ILE A 176 -9.03 -4.13 16.77
C ILE A 176 -8.29 -3.98 15.46
N VAL A 177 -8.11 -5.09 14.74
CA VAL A 177 -7.51 -5.13 13.42
C VAL A 177 -8.61 -5.41 12.39
N LEU A 178 -8.80 -4.49 11.46
CA LEU A 178 -9.79 -4.62 10.39
C LEU A 178 -9.15 -5.21 9.13
N PRO A 179 -9.89 -6.05 8.38
CA PRO A 179 -9.39 -6.63 7.14
C PRO A 179 -9.23 -5.58 6.05
N VAL A 180 -8.40 -5.92 5.07
CA VAL A 180 -8.20 -5.17 3.83
C VAL A 180 -8.40 -6.09 2.63
N GLU A 181 -8.61 -5.52 1.43
CA GLU A 181 -8.88 -6.28 0.22
C GLU A 181 -8.16 -5.70 -1.00
N LEU A 182 -7.56 -6.56 -1.83
CA LEU A 182 -6.97 -6.16 -3.10
C LEU A 182 -8.05 -5.91 -4.16
N ILE A 183 -8.17 -4.68 -4.62
CA ILE A 183 -9.04 -4.27 -5.72
C ILE A 183 -8.24 -4.22 -7.02
N LYS A 184 -8.51 -5.17 -7.91
CA LYS A 184 -7.82 -5.29 -9.20
C LYS A 184 -8.43 -4.33 -10.21
N ARG A 185 -7.56 -3.53 -10.87
CA ARG A 185 -7.92 -2.57 -11.92
C ARG A 185 -6.93 -2.63 -13.08
N GLU A 186 -6.87 -1.57 -13.87
CA GLU A 186 -6.17 -1.55 -15.16
C GLU A 186 -4.65 -1.41 -15.06
N SER A 187 -4.11 -0.91 -13.93
CA SER A 187 -2.65 -0.75 -13.73
C SER A 187 -1.89 -2.06 -13.59
N THR A 188 -2.61 -3.20 -13.58
CA THR A 188 -2.06 -4.56 -13.54
C THR A 188 -2.79 -5.47 -14.50
N ARG A 189 -2.08 -6.43 -15.08
CA ARG A 189 -2.65 -7.47 -15.95
C ARG A 189 -1.77 -8.73 -15.93
N LYS A 190 -2.36 -9.85 -16.33
CA LYS A 190 -1.59 -11.08 -16.51
C LYS A 190 -0.50 -10.87 -17.57
N LEU A 191 0.74 -11.22 -17.26
CA LEU A 191 1.81 -11.22 -18.25
C LEU A 191 1.47 -12.24 -19.33
N LEU A 192 1.45 -11.80 -20.59
CA LEU A 192 1.35 -12.72 -21.71
C LEU A 192 2.66 -13.51 -21.73
N CYS A 193 2.58 -14.84 -21.68
CA CYS A 193 3.76 -15.68 -21.94
C CYS A 193 4.31 -15.25 -23.30
N GLN A 194 5.48 -14.64 -23.33
CA GLN A 194 6.23 -14.52 -24.56
C GLN A 194 6.63 -15.94 -24.91
N ASN A 195 5.96 -16.51 -25.90
CA ASN A 195 6.40 -17.75 -26.51
C ASN A 195 7.80 -17.47 -27.10
N LEU A 196 8.81 -18.02 -26.44
CA LEU A 196 10.17 -18.13 -26.97
C LEU A 196 10.21 -19.12 -28.11
#